data_5a0892c1686cf28c821e6c0f9745887b
#
_entry.id   5a0892c1686cf28c821e6c0f9745887b
#
_cell.length_a   1.000
_cell.length_b   1.000
_cell.length_c   1.000
_cell.angle_alpha   90.00
_cell.angle_beta   90.00
_cell.angle_gamma   90.00
#
_symmetry.space_group_name_H-M   'P 1'
#
loop_
_entity.id
_entity.type
_entity.pdbx_description
1 polymer ?
#
loop_
_entity_poly.entity_id
_entity_poly.type
_entity_poly.pdbx_seq_one_letter_code
_entity_poly.pdbx_strand_id
1 'polypeptide(L)'
;PQLMPGDPVARARVRLFLLNFEKELFAHVNLLESRGVKATEKQLERARSQIRDRLTQLAPIFLKNKYMLGDDFSMLDVAIAPLLWRLDYYGIDMSKNAVPLLKYAERIFSRAAYIEALTPSEKVMRK
;
A
#
# COMPACT_ATOMS: atom_id res chain seq x y z
N PRO A 1 13.55 -15.85 6.54
CA PRO A 1 12.10 -15.84 6.67
C PRO A 1 11.42 -15.89 5.31
N GLN A 2 10.36 -16.67 5.24
CA GLN A 2 9.60 -16.81 4.01
C GLN A 2 8.58 -15.68 3.87
N LEU A 3 8.60 -14.97 2.75
CA LEU A 3 7.62 -13.93 2.45
C LEU A 3 6.28 -14.54 2.02
N MET A 4 6.28 -15.73 1.45
CA MET A 4 5.09 -16.46 1.05
C MET A 4 4.88 -17.63 2.02
N PRO A 5 3.66 -17.83 2.56
CA PRO A 5 3.40 -18.98 3.44
C PRO A 5 3.66 -20.31 2.77
N GLY A 6 4.08 -21.31 3.54
CA GLY A 6 4.29 -22.67 3.04
C GLY A 6 3.00 -23.46 2.85
N ASP A 7 1.95 -23.12 3.61
CA ASP A 7 0.66 -23.80 3.52
C ASP A 7 -0.09 -23.42 2.23
N PRO A 8 -0.57 -24.41 1.44
CA PRO A 8 -1.28 -24.12 0.19
C PRO A 8 -2.52 -23.23 0.34
N VAL A 9 -3.29 -23.38 1.41
CA VAL A 9 -4.48 -22.56 1.64
C VAL A 9 -4.08 -21.11 1.93
N ALA A 10 -3.06 -20.92 2.77
CA ALA A 10 -2.55 -19.58 3.07
C ALA A 10 -1.95 -18.92 1.83
N ARG A 11 -1.26 -19.68 0.98
CA ARG A 11 -0.70 -19.18 -0.28
C ARG A 11 -1.81 -18.73 -1.24
N ALA A 12 -2.90 -19.49 -1.34
CA ALA A 12 -4.04 -19.11 -2.16
C ALA A 12 -4.67 -17.81 -1.66
N ARG A 13 -4.76 -17.62 -0.34
CA ARG A 13 -5.26 -16.38 0.27
C ARG A 13 -4.38 -15.18 -0.09
N VAL A 14 -3.06 -15.34 -0.03
CA VAL A 14 -2.12 -14.29 -0.42
C VAL A 14 -2.33 -13.89 -1.87
N ARG A 15 -2.45 -14.87 -2.78
CA ARG A 15 -2.70 -14.60 -4.19
C ARG A 15 -4.00 -13.85 -4.42
N LEU A 16 -5.04 -14.19 -3.68
CA LEU A 16 -6.33 -13.51 -3.78
C LEU A 16 -6.21 -12.05 -3.33
N PHE A 17 -5.52 -11.79 -2.23
CA PHE A 17 -5.26 -10.42 -1.78
C PHE A 17 -4.46 -9.62 -2.81
N LEU A 18 -3.43 -10.21 -3.41
CA LEU A 18 -2.64 -9.54 -4.45
C LEU A 18 -3.50 -9.19 -5.66
N LEU A 19 -4.39 -10.09 -6.07
CA LEU A 19 -5.31 -9.83 -7.17
C LEU A 19 -6.25 -8.67 -6.85
N ASN A 20 -6.77 -8.61 -5.61
CA ASN A 20 -7.65 -7.54 -5.17
C ASN A 20 -6.89 -6.20 -5.13
N PHE A 21 -5.64 -6.19 -4.67
CA PHE A 21 -4.81 -4.99 -4.69
C PHE A 21 -4.61 -4.48 -6.11
N GLU A 22 -4.37 -5.38 -7.08
CA GLU A 22 -4.22 -5.02 -8.48
C GLU A 22 -5.47 -4.30 -9.00
N LYS A 23 -6.65 -4.84 -8.71
CA LYS A 23 -7.90 -4.28 -9.21
C LYS A 23 -8.33 -3.01 -8.47
N GLU A 24 -8.18 -2.98 -7.14
CA GLU A 24 -8.79 -1.96 -6.29
C GLU A 24 -7.85 -0.83 -5.91
N LEU A 25 -6.55 -1.05 -5.99
CA LEU A 25 -5.55 -0.04 -5.64
C LEU A 25 -4.64 0.30 -6.81
N PHE A 26 -3.94 -0.69 -7.36
CA PHE A 26 -2.87 -0.42 -8.33
C PHE A 26 -3.39 0.10 -9.67
N ALA A 27 -4.60 -0.26 -10.07
CA ALA A 27 -5.21 0.30 -11.27
C ALA A 27 -5.40 1.82 -11.14
N HIS A 28 -5.79 2.29 -9.96
CA HIS A 28 -5.94 3.72 -9.68
C HIS A 28 -4.59 4.42 -9.56
N VAL A 29 -3.60 3.75 -8.97
CA VAL A 29 -2.23 4.26 -8.89
C VAL A 29 -1.66 4.45 -10.31
N ASN A 30 -1.89 3.49 -11.19
CA ASN A 30 -1.44 3.60 -12.58
C ASN A 30 -2.02 4.84 -13.27
N LEU A 31 -3.27 5.17 -13.01
CA LEU A 31 -3.87 6.38 -13.55
C LEU A 31 -3.17 7.65 -13.02
N LEU A 32 -2.85 7.68 -11.73
CA LEU A 32 -2.15 8.81 -11.13
C LEU A 32 -0.71 8.97 -11.64
N GLU A 33 -0.07 7.87 -12.02
CA GLU A 33 1.30 7.87 -12.52
C GLU A 33 1.40 7.96 -14.05
N SER A 34 0.28 7.88 -14.77
CA SER A 34 0.35 7.84 -16.23
C SER A 34 0.76 9.20 -16.79
N ARG A 35 1.84 9.19 -17.59
CA ARG A 35 2.45 10.41 -18.15
C ARG A 35 2.07 10.63 -19.59
N GLY A 36 1.43 9.92 -20.29
CA GLY A 36 1.07 10.09 -21.69
C GLY A 36 -0.42 10.16 -21.92
N VAL A 37 -1.20 9.94 -20.88
CA VAL A 37 -2.66 9.93 -20.95
C VAL A 37 -3.18 11.20 -20.29
N LYS A 38 -3.99 11.98 -21.02
CA LYS A 38 -4.61 13.17 -20.46
C LYS A 38 -5.79 12.75 -19.59
N ALA A 39 -5.55 12.54 -18.30
CA ALA A 39 -6.61 12.38 -17.33
C ALA A 39 -7.07 13.75 -16.87
N THR A 40 -8.39 13.93 -16.73
CA THR A 40 -8.94 15.16 -16.18
C THR A 40 -8.69 15.22 -14.69
N GLU A 41 -8.66 16.42 -14.10
CA GLU A 41 -8.52 16.57 -12.65
C GLU A 41 -9.63 15.81 -11.90
N LYS A 42 -10.82 15.77 -12.46
CA LYS A 42 -11.93 15.01 -11.90
C LYS A 42 -11.63 13.50 -11.85
N GLN A 43 -11.04 12.97 -12.92
CA GLN A 43 -10.64 11.55 -12.95
C GLN A 43 -9.54 11.25 -11.95
N LEU A 44 -8.56 12.14 -11.82
CA LEU A 44 -7.47 11.98 -10.86
C LEU A 44 -7.97 12.03 -9.41
N GLU A 45 -8.88 12.97 -9.11
CA GLU A 45 -9.46 13.05 -7.76
C GLU A 45 -10.31 11.82 -7.43
N ARG A 46 -11.02 11.30 -8.43
CA ARG A 46 -11.77 10.06 -8.25
C ARG A 46 -10.85 8.88 -7.92
N ALA A 47 -9.70 8.79 -8.61
CA ALA A 47 -8.71 7.75 -8.33
C ALA A 47 -8.15 7.89 -6.91
N ARG A 48 -7.83 9.10 -6.46
CA ARG A 48 -7.37 9.35 -5.09
C ARG A 48 -8.42 8.93 -4.06
N SER A 49 -9.67 9.27 -4.31
CA SER A 49 -10.79 8.91 -3.43
C SER A 49 -10.97 7.40 -3.33
N GLN A 50 -10.87 6.68 -4.44
CA GLN A 50 -10.98 5.22 -4.46
C GLN A 50 -9.84 4.57 -3.65
N ILE A 51 -8.62 5.04 -3.81
CA ILE A 51 -7.47 4.55 -3.04
C ILE A 51 -7.69 4.83 -1.55
N ARG A 52 -8.09 6.04 -1.20
CA ARG A 52 -8.35 6.44 0.18
C ARG A 52 -9.40 5.54 0.83
N ASP A 53 -10.52 5.32 0.14
CA ASP A 53 -11.61 4.49 0.66
C ASP A 53 -11.16 3.05 0.87
N ARG A 54 -10.43 2.49 -0.07
CA ARG A 54 -9.95 1.11 0.05
C ARG A 54 -8.95 0.96 1.19
N LEU A 55 -8.03 1.90 1.35
CA LEU A 55 -7.07 1.88 2.45
C LEU A 55 -7.77 2.07 3.80
N THR A 56 -8.80 2.89 3.85
CA THR A 56 -9.60 3.06 5.07
C THR A 56 -10.26 1.74 5.47
N GLN A 57 -10.72 0.94 4.50
CA GLN A 57 -11.29 -0.38 4.76
C GLN A 57 -10.26 -1.38 5.28
N LEU A 58 -9.00 -1.21 4.92
CA LEU A 58 -7.91 -2.07 5.42
C LEU A 58 -7.45 -1.72 6.83
N ALA A 59 -7.63 -0.48 7.25
CA ALA A 59 -7.08 0.02 8.51
C ALA A 59 -7.45 -0.84 9.74
N PRO A 60 -8.70 -1.36 9.89
CA PRO A 60 -9.04 -2.17 11.06
C PRO A 60 -8.21 -3.45 11.23
N ILE A 61 -7.65 -3.99 10.16
CA ILE A 61 -6.80 -5.18 10.24
C ILE A 61 -5.62 -4.93 11.18
N PHE A 62 -5.09 -3.70 11.19
CA PHE A 62 -3.88 -3.35 11.95
C PHE A 62 -4.17 -3.00 13.41
N LEU A 63 -5.41 -3.05 13.84
CA LEU A 63 -5.76 -2.99 15.25
C LEU A 63 -5.40 -4.29 15.98
N LYS A 64 -5.41 -5.41 15.26
CA LYS A 64 -5.14 -6.75 15.81
C LYS A 64 -3.84 -7.35 15.28
N ASN A 65 -3.45 -7.00 14.07
CA ASN A 65 -2.31 -7.59 13.38
C ASN A 65 -1.19 -6.56 13.21
N LYS A 66 0.03 -7.02 13.40
CA LYS A 66 1.22 -6.20 13.17
C LYS A 66 1.45 -5.96 11.68
N TYR A 67 1.19 -6.97 10.85
CA TYR A 67 1.33 -6.95 9.40
C TYR A 67 0.06 -7.49 8.74
N MET A 68 0.03 -7.54 7.42
CA MET A 68 -1.19 -7.90 6.65
C MET A 68 -1.76 -9.27 7.00
N LEU A 69 -0.91 -10.27 7.22
CA LEU A 69 -1.33 -11.64 7.52
C LEU A 69 -1.27 -12.01 9.00
N GLY A 70 -0.78 -11.12 9.86
CA GLY A 70 -0.64 -11.38 11.29
C GLY A 70 0.61 -10.72 11.84
N ASP A 71 1.42 -11.48 12.58
CA ASP A 71 2.60 -10.92 13.24
C ASP A 71 3.87 -10.99 12.38
N ASP A 72 3.82 -11.71 11.25
CA ASP A 72 4.97 -11.90 10.39
C ASP A 72 4.90 -11.06 9.12
N PHE A 73 6.02 -10.49 8.73
CA PHE A 73 6.15 -9.75 7.48
C PHE A 73 6.00 -10.69 6.28
N SER A 74 5.21 -10.30 5.28
CA SER A 74 4.88 -11.16 4.16
C SER A 74 4.98 -10.43 2.82
N MET A 75 4.74 -11.20 1.73
CA MET A 75 4.69 -10.67 0.38
C MET A 75 3.62 -9.57 0.22
N LEU A 76 2.52 -9.63 0.98
CA LEU A 76 1.49 -8.59 0.93
C LEU A 76 2.02 -7.27 1.44
N ASP A 77 2.86 -7.28 2.49
CA ASP A 77 3.48 -6.06 3.01
C ASP A 77 4.45 -5.47 1.99
N VAL A 78 5.21 -6.32 1.30
CA VAL A 78 6.10 -5.88 0.23
C VAL A 78 5.32 -5.24 -0.91
N ALA A 79 4.18 -5.82 -1.29
CA ALA A 79 3.37 -5.33 -2.41
C ALA A 79 2.75 -3.96 -2.15
N ILE A 80 2.27 -3.71 -0.92
CA ILE A 80 1.58 -2.46 -0.59
C ILE A 80 2.53 -1.35 -0.16
N ALA A 81 3.74 -1.67 0.27
CA ALA A 81 4.67 -0.69 0.81
C ALA A 81 4.97 0.50 -0.13
N PRO A 82 5.22 0.29 -1.43
CA PRO A 82 5.48 1.43 -2.32
C PRO A 82 4.32 2.42 -2.40
N LEU A 83 3.09 1.93 -2.41
CA LEU A 83 1.91 2.80 -2.41
C LEU A 83 1.87 3.63 -1.14
N LEU A 84 2.07 3.02 0.03
CA LEU A 84 2.04 3.74 1.31
C LEU A 84 3.15 4.77 1.41
N TRP A 85 4.33 4.47 0.87
CA TRP A 85 5.45 5.41 0.84
C TRP A 85 5.13 6.65 0.00
N ARG A 86 4.36 6.47 -1.10
CA ARG A 86 4.08 7.49 -2.09
C ARG A 86 2.77 8.25 -1.86
N LEU A 87 2.04 8.01 -0.76
CA LEU A 87 0.75 8.65 -0.51
C LEU A 87 0.84 10.18 -0.57
N ASP A 88 1.86 10.77 0.06
CA ASP A 88 2.05 12.23 0.03
C ASP A 88 2.30 12.73 -1.39
N TYR A 89 3.07 11.98 -2.17
CA TYR A 89 3.35 12.32 -3.56
C TYR A 89 2.08 12.33 -4.42
N TYR A 90 1.16 11.38 -4.15
CA TYR A 90 -0.13 11.33 -4.88
C TYR A 90 -1.15 12.34 -4.35
N GLY A 91 -0.87 13.00 -3.25
CA GLY A 91 -1.81 13.95 -2.65
C GLY A 91 -2.93 13.28 -1.85
N ILE A 92 -2.69 12.08 -1.32
CA ILE A 92 -3.67 11.33 -0.54
C ILE A 92 -3.33 11.47 0.95
N ASP A 93 -4.25 12.08 1.71
CA ASP A 93 -4.10 12.26 3.16
C ASP A 93 -4.96 11.25 3.90
N MET A 94 -4.32 10.37 4.69
CA MET A 94 -4.98 9.35 5.50
C MET A 94 -4.98 9.67 6.99
N SER A 95 -4.46 10.83 7.38
CA SER A 95 -4.22 11.15 8.79
C SER A 95 -5.48 11.21 9.65
N LYS A 96 -6.63 11.47 9.06
CA LYS A 96 -7.89 11.63 9.81
C LYS A 96 -8.65 10.31 10.02
N ASN A 97 -8.51 9.35 9.10
CA ASN A 97 -9.42 8.21 9.05
C ASN A 97 -8.75 6.86 9.21
N ALA A 98 -7.43 6.79 9.26
CA ALA A 98 -6.72 5.53 9.17
C ALA A 98 -5.43 5.52 10.00
N VAL A 99 -5.50 5.96 11.26
CA VAL A 99 -4.33 5.97 12.15
C VAL A 99 -3.67 4.59 12.28
N PRO A 100 -4.42 3.46 12.44
CA PRO A 100 -3.77 2.15 12.49
C PRO A 100 -2.98 1.80 11.22
N LEU A 101 -3.48 2.22 10.05
CA LEU A 101 -2.78 2.03 8.79
C LEU A 101 -1.47 2.82 8.75
N LEU A 102 -1.48 4.05 9.24
CA LEU A 102 -0.28 4.89 9.26
C LEU A 102 0.78 4.33 10.21
N LYS A 103 0.37 3.78 11.35
CA LYS A 103 1.28 3.09 12.27
C LYS A 103 1.89 1.85 11.62
N TYR A 104 1.10 1.10 10.88
CA TYR A 104 1.58 -0.04 10.10
C TYR A 104 2.61 0.41 9.06
N ALA A 105 2.32 1.48 8.33
CA ALA A 105 3.24 2.02 7.34
C ALA A 105 4.59 2.37 7.97
N GLU A 106 4.58 3.01 9.14
CA GLU A 106 5.82 3.34 9.86
C GLU A 106 6.61 2.09 10.25
N ARG A 107 5.93 1.00 10.64
CA ARG A 107 6.60 -0.26 10.94
C ARG A 107 7.36 -0.81 9.73
N ILE A 108 6.73 -0.76 8.54
CA ILE A 108 7.38 -1.20 7.30
C ILE A 108 8.56 -0.29 6.96
N PHE A 109 8.37 1.01 7.03
CA PHE A 109 9.38 1.99 6.64
C PHE A 109 10.61 1.98 7.55
N SER A 110 10.44 1.52 8.80
CA SER A 110 11.54 1.41 9.75
C SER A 110 12.43 0.19 9.50
N ARG A 111 12.03 -0.72 8.62
CA ARG A 111 12.88 -1.88 8.30
C ARG A 111 14.07 -1.42 7.46
N ALA A 112 15.27 -1.75 7.91
CA ALA A 112 16.50 -1.32 7.24
C ALA A 112 16.55 -1.77 5.77
N ALA A 113 16.12 -3.00 5.49
CA ALA A 113 16.10 -3.52 4.13
C ALA A 113 15.19 -2.70 3.21
N TYR A 114 14.07 -2.19 3.73
CA TYR A 114 13.17 -1.34 2.96
C TYR A 114 13.86 -0.02 2.59
N ILE A 115 14.49 0.62 3.56
CA ILE A 115 15.17 1.91 3.35
C ILE A 115 16.28 1.76 2.30
N GLU A 116 17.07 0.68 2.39
CA GLU A 116 18.14 0.42 1.44
C GLU A 116 17.64 0.17 0.01
N ALA A 117 16.44 -0.37 -0.12
CA ALA A 117 15.85 -0.66 -1.42
C ALA A 117 15.28 0.58 -2.13
N LEU A 118 15.12 1.69 -1.42
CA LEU A 118 14.56 2.91 -2.01
C LEU A 118 15.54 3.58 -2.95
N THR A 119 15.02 4.04 -4.11
CA THR A 119 15.80 4.89 -5.00
C THR A 119 15.89 6.31 -4.42
N PRO A 120 16.86 7.13 -4.86
CA PRO A 120 16.90 8.53 -4.42
C PRO A 120 15.61 9.30 -4.67
N SER A 121 14.95 9.03 -5.80
CA SER A 121 13.66 9.66 -6.11
C SER A 121 12.59 9.28 -5.11
N GLU A 122 12.56 8.00 -4.70
CA GLU A 122 11.56 7.51 -3.74
C GLU A 122 11.79 8.07 -2.34
N LYS A 123 13.04 8.28 -1.95
CA LYS A 123 13.38 8.83 -0.63
C LYS A 123 12.81 10.23 -0.41
N VAL A 124 12.65 11.02 -1.48
CA VAL A 124 12.12 12.39 -1.38
C VAL A 124 10.60 12.47 -1.56
N MET A 125 9.95 11.39 -1.97
CA MET A 125 8.49 11.36 -2.16
C MET A 125 7.71 11.42 -0.85
N ARG A 126 8.32 10.98 0.24
CA ARG A 126 7.73 11.00 1.57
C ARG A 126 8.33 12.13 2.39
N LYS A 127 7.46 12.89 3.01
CA LYS A 127 7.87 14.00 3.88
C LYS A 127 8.00 13.56 5.33
#